data_462ea7aebed0e1684003988b0d8b039d
#
_entry.id   462ea7aebed0e1684003988b0d8b039d
#
_cell.length_a   1.000
_cell.length_b   1.000
_cell.length_c   1.000
_cell.angle_alpha   90.00
_cell.angle_beta   90.00
_cell.angle_gamma   90.00
#
_symmetry.space_group_name_H-M   'P 1'
#
loop_
_entity.id
_entity.type
_entity.pdbx_description
1 polymer ?
#
loop_
_entity_poly.entity_id
_entity_poly.type
_entity_poly.pdbx_seq_one_letter_code
_entity_poly.pdbx_strand_id
1 'polypeptide(L)'
;MKNSYITCILFFISFLSYSQTFDKKIEDLINENLDETIELRHWFHQNAELSNREFKTAARIAEELKKIGYEPKTGIAKTGVVAILNPGKPGPVVGLRADIDALPVKERADIPWASKMKGVYNGEEVPVMHACGHDMHT
;
A
#
# COMPACT_ATOMS: atom_id res chain seq x y z
N MET A 1 48.93 -4.35 -21.38
CA MET A 1 48.20 -3.53 -20.39
C MET A 1 47.00 -2.78 -20.97
N LYS A 2 47.06 -2.21 -22.21
CA LYS A 2 45.91 -1.49 -22.81
C LYS A 2 44.61 -2.31 -22.96
N ASN A 3 44.68 -3.62 -23.26
CA ASN A 3 43.54 -4.49 -23.46
C ASN A 3 42.80 -4.83 -22.17
N SER A 4 43.44 -4.79 -20.99
CA SER A 4 42.87 -5.10 -19.69
C SER A 4 41.87 -4.01 -19.24
N TYR A 5 42.15 -2.75 -19.55
CA TYR A 5 41.26 -1.64 -19.22
C TYR A 5 39.98 -1.64 -20.07
N ILE A 6 40.07 -2.01 -21.35
CA ILE A 6 38.93 -2.12 -22.26
C ILE A 6 37.96 -3.20 -21.79
N THR A 7 38.49 -4.36 -21.35
CA THR A 7 37.68 -5.46 -20.81
C THR A 7 36.93 -5.06 -19.53
N CYS A 8 37.59 -4.34 -18.61
CA CYS A 8 36.94 -3.83 -17.40
C CYS A 8 35.87 -2.82 -17.68
N ILE A 9 36.09 -1.92 -18.66
CA ILE A 9 35.08 -0.89 -19.04
C ILE A 9 33.84 -1.56 -19.65
N LEU A 10 34.01 -2.55 -20.53
CA LEU A 10 32.90 -3.29 -21.13
C LEU A 10 32.06 -4.07 -20.09
N PHE A 11 32.74 -4.64 -19.07
CA PHE A 11 32.06 -5.33 -17.97
C PHE A 11 31.23 -4.38 -17.10
N PHE A 12 31.74 -3.17 -16.84
CA PHE A 12 31.02 -2.15 -16.08
C PHE A 12 29.78 -1.61 -16.82
N ILE A 13 29.88 -1.41 -18.15
CA ILE A 13 28.76 -0.95 -18.99
C ILE A 13 27.62 -1.98 -19.00
N SER A 14 27.92 -3.28 -19.00
CA SER A 14 26.94 -4.35 -18.97
C SER A 14 26.11 -4.35 -17.65
N PHE A 15 26.73 -4.02 -16.52
CA PHE A 15 26.05 -3.89 -15.23
C PHE A 15 25.08 -2.70 -15.20
N LEU A 16 25.46 -1.56 -15.76
CA LEU A 16 24.61 -0.36 -15.83
C LEU A 16 23.36 -0.60 -16.70
N SER A 17 23.52 -1.33 -17.82
CA SER A 17 22.40 -1.64 -18.72
C SER A 17 21.35 -2.56 -18.08
N TYR A 18 21.75 -3.48 -17.20
CA TYR A 18 20.81 -4.37 -16.51
C TYR A 18 19.97 -3.63 -15.46
N SER A 19 20.56 -2.69 -14.73
CA SER A 19 19.86 -1.83 -13.77
C SER A 19 18.78 -1.00 -14.46
N GLN A 20 19.09 -0.33 -15.55
CA GLN A 20 18.13 0.51 -16.28
C GLN A 20 16.91 -0.27 -16.83
N THR A 21 17.11 -1.53 -17.23
CA THR A 21 16.01 -2.37 -17.73
C THR A 21 15.04 -2.78 -16.61
N PHE A 22 15.57 -3.02 -15.40
CA PHE A 22 14.77 -3.36 -14.24
C PHE A 22 13.95 -2.14 -13.76
N ASP A 23 14.57 -0.97 -13.69
CA ASP A 23 13.93 0.29 -13.29
C ASP A 23 12.78 0.64 -14.24
N LYS A 24 12.99 0.52 -15.56
CA LYS A 24 11.93 0.77 -16.56
C LYS A 24 10.74 -0.17 -16.38
N LYS A 25 10.95 -1.45 -16.11
CA LYS A 25 9.86 -2.40 -15.89
C LYS A 25 9.04 -2.04 -14.64
N ILE A 26 9.69 -1.59 -13.58
CA ILE A 26 9.00 -1.11 -12.37
C ILE A 26 8.17 0.13 -12.70
N GLU A 27 8.74 1.09 -13.41
CA GLU A 27 8.05 2.31 -13.81
C GLU A 27 6.82 2.02 -14.69
N ASP A 28 6.94 1.13 -15.66
CA ASP A 28 5.84 0.71 -16.52
C ASP A 28 4.70 0.08 -15.68
N LEU A 29 5.03 -0.80 -14.70
CA LEU A 29 4.04 -1.42 -13.80
C LEU A 29 3.39 -0.40 -12.86
N ILE A 30 4.14 0.58 -12.36
CA ILE A 30 3.59 1.68 -11.55
C ILE A 30 2.58 2.48 -12.37
N ASN A 31 2.92 2.87 -13.59
CA ASN A 31 2.05 3.65 -14.46
C ASN A 31 0.79 2.87 -14.86
N GLU A 32 0.89 1.57 -15.08
CA GLU A 32 -0.24 0.70 -15.41
C GLU A 32 -1.28 0.64 -14.27
N ASN A 33 -0.83 0.68 -13.02
CA ASN A 33 -1.70 0.54 -11.83
C ASN A 33 -2.02 1.88 -11.14
N LEU A 34 -1.51 2.99 -11.66
CA LEU A 34 -1.57 4.30 -10.97
C LEU A 34 -2.99 4.77 -10.71
N ASP A 35 -3.85 4.72 -11.71
CA ASP A 35 -5.23 5.21 -11.61
C ASP A 35 -6.04 4.39 -10.58
N GLU A 36 -5.92 3.06 -10.59
CA GLU A 36 -6.56 2.20 -9.60
C GLU A 36 -6.04 2.46 -8.19
N THR A 37 -4.73 2.68 -8.04
CA THR A 37 -4.10 3.02 -6.75
C THR A 37 -4.63 4.35 -6.21
N ILE A 38 -4.79 5.36 -7.08
CA ILE A 38 -5.36 6.67 -6.71
C ILE A 38 -6.83 6.51 -6.28
N GLU A 39 -7.62 5.73 -7.01
CA GLU A 39 -9.02 5.46 -6.65
C GLU A 39 -9.15 4.73 -5.30
N LEU A 40 -8.32 3.73 -5.06
CA LEU A 40 -8.27 3.03 -3.77
C LEU A 40 -7.90 3.98 -2.63
N ARG A 41 -6.87 4.79 -2.80
CA ARG A 41 -6.48 5.80 -1.81
C ARG A 41 -7.63 6.78 -1.53
N HIS A 42 -8.33 7.29 -2.56
CA HIS A 42 -9.48 8.18 -2.38
C HIS A 42 -10.61 7.47 -1.62
N TRP A 43 -10.86 6.20 -1.92
CA TRP A 43 -11.86 5.41 -1.22
C TRP A 43 -11.52 5.25 0.26
N PHE A 44 -10.27 4.91 0.62
CA PHE A 44 -9.85 4.79 2.02
C PHE A 44 -9.97 6.12 2.74
N HIS A 45 -9.56 7.22 2.11
CA HIS A 45 -9.66 8.55 2.69
C HIS A 45 -11.11 8.94 3.00
N GLN A 46 -12.02 8.69 2.06
CA GLN A 46 -13.45 8.97 2.24
C GLN A 46 -14.13 8.10 3.31
N ASN A 47 -13.65 6.87 3.50
CA ASN A 47 -14.23 5.87 4.40
C ASN A 47 -13.39 5.67 5.68
N ALA A 48 -12.73 6.72 6.14
CA ALA A 48 -11.86 6.71 7.30
C ALA A 48 -12.53 6.13 8.56
N GLU A 49 -11.88 5.18 9.24
CA GLU A 49 -12.37 4.52 10.44
C GLU A 49 -11.34 4.60 11.56
N LEU A 50 -11.81 4.77 12.81
CA LEU A 50 -10.93 4.83 13.98
C LEU A 50 -10.27 3.49 14.29
N SER A 51 -9.11 3.54 14.95
CA SER A 51 -8.36 2.39 15.41
C SER A 51 -9.22 1.37 16.15
N ASN A 52 -9.03 0.07 15.83
CA ASN A 52 -9.82 -1.07 16.29
C ASN A 52 -11.32 -1.05 15.90
N ARG A 53 -11.70 -0.26 14.90
CA ARG A 53 -13.06 -0.15 14.34
C ARG A 53 -13.05 -0.11 12.81
N GLU A 54 -11.93 -0.48 12.18
CA GLU A 54 -11.66 -0.43 10.73
C GLU A 54 -12.32 -1.60 9.98
N PHE A 55 -13.62 -1.85 10.25
CA PHE A 55 -14.31 -3.01 9.69
C PHE A 55 -14.56 -2.91 8.19
N LYS A 56 -14.92 -1.73 7.67
CA LYS A 56 -15.11 -1.49 6.24
C LYS A 56 -13.77 -1.48 5.51
N THR A 57 -12.77 -0.84 6.10
CA THR A 57 -11.40 -0.80 5.61
C THR A 57 -10.84 -2.21 5.47
N ALA A 58 -10.96 -3.03 6.52
CA ALA A 58 -10.52 -4.42 6.50
C ALA A 58 -11.25 -5.27 5.44
N ALA A 59 -12.56 -5.07 5.29
CA ALA A 59 -13.35 -5.76 4.28
C ALA A 59 -12.89 -5.37 2.86
N ARG A 60 -12.65 -4.09 2.61
CA ARG A 60 -12.16 -3.61 1.31
C ARG A 60 -10.77 -4.16 0.99
N ILE A 61 -9.84 -4.14 1.94
CA ILE A 61 -8.50 -4.73 1.77
C ILE A 61 -8.61 -6.21 1.42
N ALA A 62 -9.46 -6.96 2.14
CA ALA A 62 -9.66 -8.37 1.86
C ALA A 62 -10.25 -8.62 0.46
N GLU A 63 -11.13 -7.75 -0.03
CA GLU A 63 -11.67 -7.78 -1.38
C GLU A 63 -10.57 -7.59 -2.43
N GLU A 64 -9.75 -6.54 -2.28
CA GLU A 64 -8.68 -6.23 -3.22
C GLU A 64 -7.62 -7.35 -3.26
N LEU A 65 -7.23 -7.87 -2.09
CA LEU A 65 -6.32 -9.02 -2.02
C LEU A 65 -6.86 -10.27 -2.74
N LYS A 66 -8.19 -10.52 -2.65
CA LYS A 66 -8.81 -11.63 -3.39
C LYS A 66 -8.78 -11.43 -4.90
N LYS A 67 -9.01 -10.21 -5.39
CA LYS A 67 -8.97 -9.90 -6.83
C LYS A 67 -7.62 -10.25 -7.45
N ILE A 68 -6.53 -10.05 -6.70
CA ILE A 68 -5.17 -10.36 -7.14
C ILE A 68 -4.69 -11.76 -6.73
N GLY A 69 -5.62 -12.63 -6.30
CA GLY A 69 -5.38 -14.06 -6.13
C GLY A 69 -4.88 -14.50 -4.75
N TYR A 70 -4.98 -13.65 -3.72
CA TYR A 70 -4.68 -14.06 -2.35
C TYR A 70 -5.90 -14.66 -1.64
N GLU A 71 -5.65 -15.40 -0.57
CA GLU A 71 -6.65 -15.85 0.39
C GLU A 71 -6.45 -15.13 1.74
N PRO A 72 -7.01 -13.91 1.90
CA PRO A 72 -6.79 -13.12 3.12
C PRO A 72 -7.54 -13.71 4.31
N LYS A 73 -6.89 -13.68 5.47
CA LYS A 73 -7.50 -13.94 6.78
C LYS A 73 -7.83 -12.60 7.42
N THR A 74 -9.08 -12.40 7.79
CA THR A 74 -9.59 -11.19 8.47
C THR A 74 -9.80 -11.42 9.95
N GLY A 75 -10.04 -10.33 10.71
CA GLY A 75 -10.34 -10.42 12.13
C GLY A 75 -9.11 -10.67 13.03
N ILE A 76 -7.91 -10.51 12.50
CA ILE A 76 -6.68 -10.61 13.30
C ILE A 76 -6.62 -9.40 14.23
N ALA A 77 -6.52 -9.65 15.53
CA ALA A 77 -6.56 -8.60 16.59
C ALA A 77 -7.73 -7.59 16.41
N LYS A 78 -8.89 -8.05 15.97
CA LYS A 78 -10.19 -7.44 15.66
C LYS A 78 -10.36 -7.10 14.17
N THR A 79 -9.58 -6.21 13.61
CA THR A 79 -9.78 -5.64 12.25
C THR A 79 -8.63 -5.96 11.30
N GLY A 80 -7.53 -6.49 11.80
CA GLY A 80 -6.36 -6.80 10.98
C GLY A 80 -6.64 -7.82 9.89
N VAL A 81 -5.96 -7.66 8.77
CA VAL A 81 -5.99 -8.55 7.60
C VAL A 81 -4.59 -9.08 7.34
N VAL A 82 -4.47 -10.38 7.10
CA VAL A 82 -3.20 -11.02 6.75
C VAL A 82 -3.38 -11.86 5.50
N ALA A 83 -2.50 -11.67 4.52
CA ALA A 83 -2.41 -12.51 3.35
C ALA A 83 -0.98 -13.05 3.20
N ILE A 84 -0.84 -14.26 2.69
CA ILE A 84 0.44 -14.93 2.50
C ILE A 84 0.60 -15.26 1.02
N LEU A 85 1.65 -14.74 0.40
CA LEU A 85 2.08 -15.15 -0.92
C LEU A 85 3.09 -16.29 -0.78
N ASN A 86 2.76 -17.45 -1.33
CA ASN A 86 3.70 -18.55 -1.46
C ASN A 86 4.14 -18.68 -2.93
N PRO A 87 5.33 -18.21 -3.32
CA PRO A 87 5.79 -18.27 -4.70
C PRO A 87 6.25 -19.66 -5.13
N GLY A 88 6.16 -20.68 -4.26
CA GLY A 88 6.60 -22.05 -4.55
C GLY A 88 8.12 -22.20 -4.67
N LYS A 89 8.89 -21.23 -4.22
CA LYS A 89 10.37 -21.24 -4.25
C LYS A 89 10.91 -21.11 -2.84
N PRO A 90 12.03 -21.80 -2.50
CA PRO A 90 12.68 -21.62 -1.22
C PRO A 90 13.28 -20.21 -1.10
N GLY A 91 13.17 -19.61 0.08
CA GLY A 91 13.70 -18.27 0.34
C GLY A 91 13.35 -17.79 1.75
N PRO A 92 13.85 -16.63 2.16
CA PRO A 92 13.45 -16.00 3.40
C PRO A 92 12.00 -15.53 3.34
N VAL A 93 11.34 -15.50 4.50
CA VAL A 93 10.02 -14.89 4.64
C VAL A 93 10.19 -13.38 4.82
N VAL A 94 9.51 -12.60 3.99
CA VAL A 94 9.48 -11.13 4.08
C VAL A 94 8.08 -10.71 4.54
N GLY A 95 8.00 -9.89 5.59
CA GLY A 95 6.78 -9.28 6.06
C GLY A 95 6.65 -7.83 5.57
N LEU A 96 5.52 -7.50 4.97
CA LEU A 96 5.12 -6.11 4.69
C LEU A 96 4.02 -5.73 5.66
N ARG A 97 4.02 -4.48 6.12
CA ARG A 97 2.99 -3.94 7.02
C ARG A 97 2.49 -2.60 6.50
N ALA A 98 1.17 -2.43 6.54
CA ALA A 98 0.50 -1.16 6.40
C ALA A 98 -0.43 -0.94 7.59
N ASP A 99 -0.41 0.25 8.17
CA ASP A 99 -1.39 0.67 9.17
C ASP A 99 -2.64 1.15 8.43
N ILE A 100 -3.84 0.85 8.96
CA ILE A 100 -5.12 1.03 8.25
C ILE A 100 -6.11 1.96 8.95
N ASP A 101 -5.76 2.43 10.14
CA ASP A 101 -6.62 3.26 10.96
C ASP A 101 -6.53 4.76 10.63
N ALA A 102 -7.61 5.47 10.96
CA ALA A 102 -7.70 6.92 10.89
C ALA A 102 -7.76 7.54 12.29
N LEU A 103 -7.71 8.86 12.36
CA LEU A 103 -7.63 9.63 13.59
C LEU A 103 -8.92 10.43 13.87
N PRO A 104 -9.22 10.75 15.15
CA PRO A 104 -10.36 11.59 15.54
C PRO A 104 -10.08 13.07 15.24
N VAL A 105 -9.87 13.39 13.97
CA VAL A 105 -9.49 14.70 13.45
C VAL A 105 -10.50 15.15 12.40
N LYS A 106 -10.86 16.44 12.43
CA LYS A 106 -11.76 17.01 11.43
C LYS A 106 -11.03 17.27 10.12
N GLU A 107 -11.58 16.76 9.03
CA GLU A 107 -11.15 17.10 7.67
C GLU A 107 -11.35 18.59 7.39
N ARG A 108 -10.33 19.24 6.84
CA ARG A 108 -10.33 20.67 6.51
C ARG A 108 -10.13 20.94 5.02
N ALA A 109 -9.74 19.92 4.26
CA ALA A 109 -9.55 20.07 2.83
C ALA A 109 -10.89 20.12 2.10
N ASP A 110 -11.01 21.02 1.15
CA ASP A 110 -12.13 21.10 0.23
C ASP A 110 -11.80 20.33 -1.06
N ILE A 111 -11.86 19.02 -0.97
CA ILE A 111 -11.54 18.09 -2.05
C ILE A 111 -12.69 17.09 -2.24
N PRO A 112 -12.90 16.56 -3.46
CA PRO A 112 -14.02 15.66 -3.75
C PRO A 112 -14.06 14.40 -2.88
N TRP A 113 -12.92 13.92 -2.43
CA TRP A 113 -12.76 12.73 -1.59
C TRP A 113 -12.50 13.03 -0.11
N ALA A 114 -12.81 14.25 0.35
CA ALA A 114 -12.72 14.61 1.76
C ALA A 114 -13.56 13.68 2.64
N SER A 115 -13.01 13.26 3.78
CA SER A 115 -13.74 12.45 4.74
C SER A 115 -14.89 13.22 5.40
N LYS A 116 -16.07 12.63 5.40
CA LYS A 116 -17.25 13.10 6.17
C LYS A 116 -17.61 12.10 7.27
N MET A 117 -16.70 11.16 7.53
CA MET A 117 -16.90 10.09 8.49
C MET A 117 -16.90 10.61 9.91
N LYS A 118 -17.66 9.92 10.75
CA LYS A 118 -17.73 10.14 12.18
C LYS A 118 -17.55 8.84 12.92
N GLY A 119 -17.02 8.91 14.12
CA GLY A 119 -16.85 7.76 15.01
C GLY A 119 -16.99 8.16 16.47
N VAL A 120 -17.09 7.17 17.35
CA VAL A 120 -17.12 7.43 18.80
C VAL A 120 -15.71 7.30 19.37
N TYR A 121 -15.20 8.36 19.98
CA TYR A 121 -13.92 8.39 20.67
C TYR A 121 -14.10 8.94 22.07
N ASN A 122 -13.66 8.20 23.08
CA ASN A 122 -13.83 8.54 24.51
C ASN A 122 -15.30 8.86 24.91
N GLY A 123 -16.26 8.19 24.28
CA GLY A 123 -17.68 8.37 24.57
C GLY A 123 -18.38 9.49 23.80
N GLU A 124 -17.64 10.24 22.99
CA GLU A 124 -18.17 11.36 22.19
C GLU A 124 -18.10 11.05 20.69
N GLU A 125 -19.09 11.57 19.94
CA GLU A 125 -19.03 11.53 18.48
C GLU A 125 -18.03 12.57 17.97
N VAL A 126 -17.06 12.12 17.18
CA VAL A 126 -16.01 12.95 16.62
C VAL A 126 -15.91 12.75 15.11
N PRO A 127 -15.46 13.78 14.36
CA PRO A 127 -15.09 13.58 12.96
C PRO A 127 -13.85 12.72 12.85
N VAL A 128 -13.73 11.98 11.73
CA VAL A 128 -12.63 11.04 11.49
C VAL A 128 -12.01 11.28 10.12
N MET A 129 -10.70 11.39 10.04
CA MET A 129 -9.96 11.47 8.78
C MET A 129 -8.61 10.76 8.85
N HIS A 130 -8.05 10.41 7.70
CA HIS A 130 -6.68 9.94 7.58
C HIS A 130 -5.70 11.11 7.67
N ALA A 131 -5.34 11.52 8.90
CA ALA A 131 -4.40 12.60 9.15
C ALA A 131 -2.95 12.14 9.36
N CYS A 132 -2.70 10.83 9.33
CA CYS A 132 -1.37 10.21 9.46
C CYS A 132 -0.85 9.60 8.14
N GLY A 133 -1.67 9.61 7.08
CA GLY A 133 -1.30 9.08 5.77
C GLY A 133 -1.42 7.54 5.66
N HIS A 134 -2.17 6.86 6.55
CA HIS A 134 -2.37 5.42 6.47
C HIS A 134 -3.14 5.01 5.20
N ASP A 135 -3.99 5.90 4.65
CA ASP A 135 -4.62 5.77 3.34
C ASP A 135 -3.64 5.71 2.15
N MET A 136 -2.37 6.07 2.39
CA MET A 136 -1.27 5.94 1.42
C MET A 136 -0.45 4.67 1.62
N HIS A 137 -0.52 4.06 2.81
CA HIS A 137 0.19 2.82 3.14
C HIS A 137 -0.61 1.57 2.77
N THR A 138 -1.94 1.68 2.85
CA THR A 138 -2.89 0.63 2.58
C THR A 138 -3.00 0.34 1.10
#